data_93ddcd48b771a724f52daf1c1abfdc8f
#
_entry.id   93ddcd48b771a724f52daf1c1abfdc8f
#
_cell.length_a   1.000
_cell.length_b   1.000
_cell.length_c   1.000
_cell.angle_alpha   90.00
_cell.angle_beta   90.00
_cell.angle_gamma   90.00
#
_symmetry.space_group_name_H-M   'P 1'
#
loop_
_entity.id
_entity.type
_entity.pdbx_description
1 polymer ?
#
loop_
_entity_poly.entity_id
_entity_poly.type
_entity_poly.pdbx_seq_one_letter_code
_entity_poly.pdbx_strand_id
1 'polypeptide(L)'
;MINAIYGKKIGMTQIFNEDDQVVPVTIIVAEPNKVCQVKTAATDGYEAVQLGFGAIKPKKITKPMGGHFAKLGTEPVRYLREVRVENASEDKTGDLQTVAAFADVKKVDVTGTSKGKGFAGVIKRHGFAGGPGGHGAHFHRAPGSIGQCATPSRVFKGVRLPGHMGCDTVTVKNLEVVRVDAEQNLILVKGAVPGGKNGIVRVRMA
;
A
#
# COMPACT_ATOMS: atom_id res chain seq x y z
N MET A 1 -10.30 16.65 7.66
CA MET A 1 -9.24 16.11 8.55
C MET A 1 -8.62 14.88 7.90
N ILE A 2 -7.29 14.80 7.83
CA ILE A 2 -6.56 13.69 7.19
C ILE A 2 -6.70 12.44 8.07
N ASN A 3 -7.25 11.36 7.52
CA ASN A 3 -7.46 10.10 8.23
C ASN A 3 -6.42 9.02 7.88
N ALA A 4 -5.32 9.41 7.25
CA ALA A 4 -4.28 8.48 6.80
C ALA A 4 -2.87 9.03 7.00
N ILE A 5 -1.92 8.12 7.21
CA ILE A 5 -0.49 8.41 7.29
C ILE A 5 0.29 7.42 6.44
N TYR A 6 1.40 7.84 5.88
CA TYR A 6 2.33 6.96 5.17
C TYR A 6 3.51 6.61 6.05
N GLY A 7 3.84 5.33 6.06
CA GLY A 7 4.96 4.80 6.82
C GLY A 7 5.74 3.74 6.05
N LYS A 8 6.78 3.25 6.67
CA LYS A 8 7.67 2.23 6.15
C LYS A 8 7.55 0.97 7.00
N LYS A 9 7.24 -0.16 6.38
CA LYS A 9 7.24 -1.46 7.04
C LYS A 9 8.68 -1.86 7.41
N ILE A 10 8.98 -2.02 8.67
CA ILE A 10 10.31 -2.45 9.13
C ILE A 10 10.41 -3.97 9.16
N GLY A 11 9.40 -4.62 9.69
CA GLY A 11 9.38 -6.07 9.82
C GLY A 11 8.20 -6.55 10.64
N MET A 12 8.29 -7.78 11.08
CA MET A 12 7.33 -8.37 12.00
C MET A 12 8.05 -8.88 13.24
N THR A 13 7.37 -8.79 14.37
CA THR A 13 7.79 -9.34 15.65
C THR A 13 6.57 -9.93 16.37
N GLN A 14 6.76 -10.35 17.57
CA GLN A 14 5.68 -10.80 18.46
C GLN A 14 5.78 -10.04 19.79
N ILE A 15 4.64 -9.78 20.39
CA ILE A 15 4.51 -9.20 21.71
C ILE A 15 3.53 -10.03 22.52
N PHE A 16 3.61 -9.94 23.83
CA PHE A 16 2.64 -10.55 24.73
C PHE A 16 1.56 -9.51 25.06
N ASN A 17 0.31 -9.91 25.03
CA ASN A 17 -0.79 -9.10 25.55
C ASN A 17 -0.91 -9.29 27.09
N GLU A 18 -1.90 -8.62 27.70
CA GLU A 18 -2.17 -8.69 29.13
C GLU A 18 -2.56 -10.10 29.61
N ASP A 19 -3.02 -10.97 28.72
CA ASP A 19 -3.39 -12.35 28.98
C ASP A 19 -2.23 -13.34 28.69
N ASP A 20 -0.99 -12.87 28.59
CA ASP A 20 0.21 -13.66 28.24
C ASP A 20 0.13 -14.39 26.88
N GLN A 21 -0.77 -13.97 26.01
CA GLN A 21 -0.88 -14.55 24.66
C GLN A 21 0.09 -13.89 23.70
N VAL A 22 0.72 -14.69 22.86
CA VAL A 22 1.61 -14.20 21.80
C VAL A 22 0.81 -13.59 20.66
N VAL A 23 1.02 -12.29 20.42
CA VAL A 23 0.37 -11.56 19.33
C VAL A 23 1.42 -11.22 18.27
N PRO A 24 1.28 -11.75 17.04
CA PRO A 24 2.16 -11.35 15.95
C PRO A 24 1.84 -9.93 15.48
N VAL A 25 2.86 -9.07 15.42
CA VAL A 25 2.69 -7.67 15.03
C VAL A 25 3.62 -7.27 13.91
N THR A 26 3.14 -6.39 13.04
CA THR A 26 3.97 -5.69 12.05
C THR A 26 4.33 -4.31 12.60
N ILE A 27 5.61 -3.96 12.52
CA ILE A 27 6.13 -2.64 12.91
C ILE A 27 6.16 -1.75 11.69
N ILE A 28 5.47 -0.61 11.80
CA ILE A 28 5.44 0.45 10.78
C ILE A 28 6.04 1.71 11.41
N VAL A 29 7.13 2.22 10.81
CA VAL A 29 7.68 3.54 11.16
C VAL A 29 7.00 4.55 10.26
N ALA A 30 6.29 5.50 10.85
CA ALA A 30 5.62 6.58 10.14
C ALA A 30 6.14 7.92 10.67
N GLU A 31 7.28 8.35 10.11
CA GLU A 31 7.82 9.70 10.36
C GLU A 31 6.71 10.74 10.07
N PRO A 32 6.76 11.93 10.71
CA PRO A 32 5.78 12.98 10.46
C PRO A 32 5.65 13.25 8.95
N ASN A 33 4.42 13.13 8.45
CA ASN A 33 4.10 13.41 7.05
C ASN A 33 3.71 14.87 6.91
N LYS A 34 4.41 15.62 6.06
CA LYS A 34 4.13 17.04 5.83
C LYS A 34 3.07 17.21 4.73
N VAL A 35 2.09 18.05 4.99
CA VAL A 35 1.15 18.50 3.94
C VAL A 35 1.90 19.40 2.97
N CYS A 36 2.13 18.90 1.76
CA CYS A 36 2.84 19.65 0.71
C CYS A 36 1.88 20.50 -0.12
N GLN A 37 0.72 19.95 -0.45
CA GLN A 37 -0.28 20.63 -1.27
C GLN A 37 -1.69 20.19 -0.87
N VAL A 38 -2.62 21.13 -0.86
CA VAL A 38 -4.05 20.86 -0.74
C VAL A 38 -4.67 21.04 -2.13
N LYS A 39 -5.37 20.02 -2.60
CA LYS A 39 -6.07 20.01 -3.89
C LYS A 39 -7.56 20.19 -3.65
N THR A 40 -8.16 21.09 -4.41
CA THR A 40 -9.58 21.41 -4.32
C THR A 40 -10.31 21.09 -5.62
N ALA A 41 -11.61 20.84 -5.51
CA ALA A 41 -12.43 20.55 -6.69
C ALA A 41 -12.43 21.67 -7.73
N ALA A 42 -12.27 22.92 -7.29
CA ALA A 42 -12.26 24.09 -8.17
C ALA A 42 -11.00 24.17 -9.05
N THR A 43 -9.81 23.81 -8.50
CA THR A 43 -8.53 23.94 -9.21
C THR A 43 -8.07 22.64 -9.84
N ASP A 44 -8.27 21.51 -9.17
CA ASP A 44 -7.73 20.20 -9.54
C ASP A 44 -8.81 19.21 -10.02
N GLY A 45 -10.10 19.54 -9.88
CA GLY A 45 -11.24 18.68 -10.23
C GLY A 45 -11.56 17.59 -9.19
N TYR A 46 -10.84 17.54 -8.08
CA TYR A 46 -11.07 16.61 -6.97
C TYR A 46 -10.44 17.12 -5.68
N GLU A 47 -10.92 16.60 -4.56
CA GLU A 47 -10.39 16.95 -3.24
C GLU A 47 -9.40 15.92 -2.74
N ALA A 48 -8.19 16.37 -2.42
CA ALA A 48 -7.11 15.54 -1.89
C ALA A 48 -6.06 16.38 -1.16
N VAL A 49 -5.35 15.74 -0.26
CA VAL A 49 -4.16 16.29 0.39
C VAL A 49 -2.93 15.51 -0.05
N GLN A 50 -1.94 16.22 -0.55
CA GLN A 50 -0.67 15.64 -0.91
C GLN A 50 0.27 15.63 0.29
N LEU A 51 0.60 14.43 0.75
CA LEU A 51 1.52 14.20 1.86
C LEU A 51 2.92 13.89 1.36
N GLY A 52 3.89 14.56 1.96
CA GLY A 52 5.30 14.35 1.72
C GLY A 52 5.99 13.69 2.91
N PHE A 53 6.85 12.71 2.66
CA PHE A 53 7.59 12.01 3.70
C PHE A 53 8.91 11.44 3.21
N GLY A 54 9.80 11.12 4.17
CA GLY A 54 11.12 10.57 3.92
C GLY A 54 12.14 11.61 3.48
N ALA A 55 13.27 11.66 4.15
CA ALA A 55 14.36 12.57 3.84
C ALA A 55 15.01 12.24 2.49
N ILE A 56 15.42 13.27 1.75
CA ILE A 56 16.17 13.16 0.50
C ILE A 56 17.41 14.06 0.55
N LYS A 57 18.53 13.54 0.04
CA LYS A 57 19.75 14.37 -0.09
C LYS A 57 19.57 15.40 -1.23
N PRO A 58 19.95 16.67 -1.07
CA PRO A 58 19.76 17.71 -2.09
C PRO A 58 20.30 17.34 -3.48
N LYS A 59 21.44 16.65 -3.53
CA LYS A 59 22.05 16.16 -4.79
C LYS A 59 21.19 15.16 -5.57
N LYS A 60 20.18 14.52 -4.94
CA LYS A 60 19.28 13.55 -5.56
C LYS A 60 17.96 14.15 -6.04
N ILE A 61 17.77 15.44 -5.86
CA ILE A 61 16.56 16.13 -6.28
C ILE A 61 16.74 16.53 -7.74
N THR A 62 15.81 16.09 -8.61
CA THR A 62 15.80 16.52 -10.01
C THR A 62 15.30 17.98 -10.12
N LYS A 63 15.77 18.72 -11.14
CA LYS A 63 15.37 20.12 -11.34
C LYS A 63 13.85 20.33 -11.38
N PRO A 64 13.04 19.49 -12.08
CA PRO A 64 11.58 19.65 -12.08
C PRO A 64 10.97 19.48 -10.69
N MET A 65 11.43 18.50 -9.91
CA MET A 65 10.95 18.29 -8.54
C MET A 65 11.38 19.44 -7.62
N GLY A 66 12.60 19.95 -7.78
CA GLY A 66 13.04 21.14 -7.04
C GLY A 66 12.15 22.36 -7.31
N GLY A 67 11.77 22.59 -8.58
CA GLY A 67 10.83 23.64 -8.95
C GLY A 67 9.43 23.44 -8.37
N HIS A 68 8.95 22.19 -8.32
CA HIS A 68 7.68 21.85 -7.69
C HIS A 68 7.67 22.22 -6.19
N PHE A 69 8.67 21.77 -5.43
CA PHE A 69 8.77 22.08 -4.00
C PHE A 69 8.97 23.59 -3.74
N ALA A 70 9.76 24.27 -4.58
CA ALA A 70 9.92 25.72 -4.48
C ALA A 70 8.59 26.46 -4.67
N LYS A 71 7.76 26.04 -5.65
CA LYS A 71 6.41 26.60 -5.85
C LYS A 71 5.50 26.38 -4.65
N LEU A 72 5.62 25.25 -3.96
CA LEU A 72 4.84 24.90 -2.78
C LEU A 72 5.37 25.51 -1.49
N GLY A 73 6.56 26.13 -1.50
CA GLY A 73 7.21 26.68 -0.31
C GLY A 73 7.58 25.60 0.73
N THR A 74 7.78 24.35 0.30
CA THR A 74 8.07 23.23 1.18
C THR A 74 9.44 22.63 0.92
N GLU A 75 10.05 22.03 1.94
CA GLU A 75 11.30 21.31 1.77
C GLU A 75 11.11 20.06 0.92
N PRO A 76 12.08 19.72 0.06
CA PRO A 76 12.02 18.54 -0.76
C PRO A 76 12.01 17.24 0.06
N VAL A 77 11.08 16.34 -0.25
CA VAL A 77 10.94 15.03 0.35
C VAL A 77 11.08 13.91 -0.67
N ARG A 78 11.35 12.71 -0.21
CA ARG A 78 11.60 11.57 -1.11
C ARG A 78 10.33 11.04 -1.78
N TYR A 79 9.22 11.05 -1.05
CA TYR A 79 7.96 10.47 -1.50
C TYR A 79 6.85 11.50 -1.38
N LEU A 80 6.09 11.64 -2.45
CA LEU A 80 4.84 12.38 -2.49
C LEU A 80 3.70 11.40 -2.77
N ARG A 81 2.66 11.44 -1.98
CA ARG A 81 1.46 10.62 -2.15
C ARG A 81 0.22 11.42 -1.78
N GLU A 82 -0.87 11.14 -2.48
CA GLU A 82 -2.13 11.82 -2.24
C GLU A 82 -3.08 10.95 -1.43
N VAL A 83 -3.79 11.60 -0.53
CA VAL A 83 -4.91 11.02 0.21
C VAL A 83 -6.15 11.79 -0.20
N ARG A 84 -7.14 11.11 -0.75
CA ARG A 84 -8.44 11.71 -1.01
C ARG A 84 -9.17 11.93 0.31
N VAL A 85 -9.74 13.10 0.48
CA VAL A 85 -10.50 13.54 1.64
C VAL A 85 -11.82 14.12 1.17
N GLU A 86 -12.83 14.10 2.01
CA GLU A 86 -14.14 14.67 1.66
C GLU A 86 -14.12 16.21 1.73
N ASN A 87 -13.34 16.78 2.68
CA ASN A 87 -13.17 18.22 2.85
C ASN A 87 -11.68 18.55 2.97
N ALA A 88 -11.05 18.91 1.87
CA ALA A 88 -9.63 19.27 1.84
C ALA A 88 -9.33 20.66 2.42
N SER A 89 -10.32 21.52 2.55
CA SER A 89 -10.18 22.92 2.99
C SER A 89 -9.79 23.10 4.46
N GLU A 90 -9.92 22.06 5.27
CA GLU A 90 -9.54 22.09 6.69
C GLU A 90 -8.04 21.96 6.92
N ASP A 91 -7.32 21.37 5.98
CA ASP A 91 -5.90 21.10 6.08
C ASP A 91 -5.09 22.21 5.40
N LYS A 92 -3.97 22.62 5.99
CA LYS A 92 -3.10 23.70 5.47
C LYS A 92 -1.77 23.14 5.01
N THR A 93 -1.23 23.74 3.95
CA THR A 93 0.15 23.45 3.51
C THR A 93 1.12 23.76 4.64
N GLY A 94 1.99 22.81 4.95
CA GLY A 94 2.94 22.90 6.05
C GLY A 94 2.55 22.12 7.31
N ASP A 95 1.28 21.75 7.47
CA ASP A 95 0.82 20.95 8.62
C ASP A 95 1.54 19.60 8.67
N LEU A 96 1.69 19.04 9.86
CA LEU A 96 2.35 17.75 10.09
C LEU A 96 1.33 16.72 10.57
N GLN A 97 1.17 15.65 9.79
CA GLN A 97 0.41 14.47 10.22
C GLN A 97 1.34 13.51 10.93
N THR A 98 1.10 13.28 12.22
CA THR A 98 1.92 12.41 13.08
C THR A 98 1.18 11.14 13.48
N VAL A 99 1.91 10.18 14.02
CA VAL A 99 1.32 8.93 14.57
C VAL A 99 0.44 9.17 15.77
N ALA A 100 0.59 10.30 16.48
CA ALA A 100 -0.25 10.65 17.63
C ALA A 100 -1.74 10.69 17.30
N ALA A 101 -2.10 11.04 16.05
CA ALA A 101 -3.50 11.02 15.60
C ALA A 101 -4.11 9.58 15.62
N PHE A 102 -3.30 8.55 15.74
CA PHE A 102 -3.75 7.15 15.78
C PHE A 102 -3.79 6.57 17.19
N ALA A 103 -3.49 7.35 18.25
CA ALA A 103 -3.40 6.85 19.62
C ALA A 103 -4.72 6.19 20.10
N ASP A 104 -5.87 6.78 19.77
CA ASP A 104 -7.19 6.30 20.18
C ASP A 104 -7.86 5.38 19.14
N VAL A 105 -7.16 5.10 18.03
CA VAL A 105 -7.71 4.32 16.92
C VAL A 105 -7.53 2.83 17.19
N LYS A 106 -8.63 2.08 17.27
CA LYS A 106 -8.62 0.64 17.52
C LYS A 106 -8.32 -0.19 16.26
N LYS A 107 -8.79 0.26 15.09
CA LYS A 107 -8.65 -0.48 13.83
C LYS A 107 -8.19 0.41 12.69
N VAL A 108 -7.36 -0.15 11.84
CA VAL A 108 -6.82 0.54 10.67
C VAL A 108 -6.88 -0.33 9.42
N ASP A 109 -6.98 0.33 8.28
CA ASP A 109 -6.80 -0.26 6.95
C ASP A 109 -5.38 0.02 6.47
N VAL A 110 -4.64 -1.03 6.09
CA VAL A 110 -3.27 -0.86 5.61
C VAL A 110 -3.17 -1.23 4.14
N THR A 111 -2.79 -0.26 3.32
CA THR A 111 -2.60 -0.42 1.88
C THR A 111 -1.11 -0.40 1.56
N GLY A 112 -0.65 -1.35 0.77
CA GLY A 112 0.73 -1.41 0.30
C GLY A 112 0.85 -2.16 -1.02
N THR A 113 2.05 -2.11 -1.61
CA THR A 113 2.36 -2.87 -2.82
C THR A 113 2.82 -4.27 -2.44
N SER A 114 2.15 -5.28 -2.93
CA SER A 114 2.49 -6.69 -2.67
C SER A 114 3.87 -7.06 -3.23
N LYS A 115 4.47 -8.12 -2.71
CA LYS A 115 5.73 -8.64 -3.24
C LYS A 115 5.53 -9.14 -4.67
N GLY A 116 6.41 -8.74 -5.59
CA GLY A 116 6.43 -9.25 -6.95
C GLY A 116 6.73 -10.75 -6.99
N LYS A 117 6.06 -11.47 -7.88
CA LYS A 117 6.24 -12.91 -8.13
C LYS A 117 6.63 -13.19 -9.58
N GLY A 118 6.90 -12.14 -10.36
CA GLY A 118 7.24 -12.21 -11.77
C GLY A 118 6.11 -12.74 -12.65
N PHE A 119 6.45 -13.35 -13.77
CA PHE A 119 5.50 -14.06 -14.63
C PHE A 119 5.12 -15.39 -13.97
N ALA A 120 3.85 -15.60 -13.72
CA ALA A 120 3.34 -16.79 -13.04
C ALA A 120 2.37 -17.57 -13.95
N GLY A 121 2.50 -18.88 -13.95
CA GLY A 121 1.59 -19.79 -14.61
C GLY A 121 0.23 -19.83 -13.90
N VAL A 122 -0.77 -20.39 -14.57
CA VAL A 122 -2.17 -20.41 -14.09
C VAL A 122 -2.37 -21.15 -12.76
N ILE A 123 -1.56 -22.15 -12.47
CA ILE A 123 -1.61 -22.86 -11.19
C ILE A 123 -1.25 -21.92 -10.05
N LYS A 124 -0.12 -21.21 -10.14
CA LYS A 124 0.33 -20.26 -9.09
C LYS A 124 -0.53 -19.02 -9.04
N ARG A 125 -0.94 -18.48 -10.21
CA ARG A 125 -1.64 -17.20 -10.32
C ARG A 125 -3.11 -17.30 -9.95
N HIS A 126 -3.78 -18.41 -10.34
CA HIS A 126 -5.23 -18.57 -10.21
C HIS A 126 -5.65 -19.80 -9.44
N GLY A 127 -4.72 -20.67 -9.00
CA GLY A 127 -5.02 -21.87 -8.26
C GLY A 127 -5.63 -23.00 -9.11
N PHE A 128 -5.29 -23.07 -10.40
CA PHE A 128 -5.76 -24.15 -11.27
C PHE A 128 -5.16 -25.50 -10.84
N ALA A 129 -5.96 -26.57 -10.93
CA ALA A 129 -5.56 -27.90 -10.54
C ALA A 129 -4.49 -28.49 -11.47
N GLY A 130 -4.50 -28.12 -12.74
CA GLY A 130 -3.69 -28.77 -13.78
C GLY A 130 -4.29 -30.08 -14.25
N GLY A 131 -3.52 -30.87 -15.01
CA GLY A 131 -3.90 -32.18 -15.49
C GLY A 131 -3.23 -33.33 -14.72
N PRO A 132 -3.61 -34.59 -14.99
CA PRO A 132 -3.02 -35.75 -14.34
C PRO A 132 -1.54 -35.92 -14.67
N GLY A 133 -0.77 -36.45 -13.73
CA GLY A 133 0.65 -36.72 -13.88
C GLY A 133 1.00 -38.04 -14.57
N GLY A 134 0.00 -38.88 -14.86
CA GLY A 134 0.15 -40.24 -15.46
C GLY A 134 -0.89 -40.52 -16.54
N HIS A 135 -1.09 -41.78 -16.88
CA HIS A 135 -2.06 -42.27 -17.89
C HIS A 135 -1.92 -41.63 -19.27
N GLY A 136 -0.69 -41.32 -19.70
CA GLY A 136 -0.39 -40.76 -21.02
C GLY A 136 -0.82 -39.30 -21.21
N ALA A 137 -1.10 -38.58 -20.12
CA ALA A 137 -1.47 -37.18 -20.23
C ALA A 137 -0.30 -36.31 -20.72
N HIS A 138 -0.56 -35.50 -21.75
CA HIS A 138 0.39 -34.48 -22.25
C HIS A 138 0.13 -33.09 -21.67
N PHE A 139 -0.88 -32.97 -20.83
CA PHE A 139 -1.37 -31.74 -20.21
C PHE A 139 -1.17 -31.80 -18.69
N HIS A 140 -0.12 -31.14 -18.18
CA HIS A 140 0.21 -31.14 -16.75
C HIS A 140 -0.07 -29.79 -16.08
N ARG A 141 0.51 -28.71 -16.64
CA ARG A 141 0.48 -27.38 -16.02
C ARG A 141 -0.12 -26.29 -16.90
N ALA A 142 -0.68 -26.67 -18.04
CA ALA A 142 -1.29 -25.74 -18.98
C ALA A 142 -2.67 -25.24 -18.49
N PRO A 143 -3.18 -24.11 -19.01
CA PRO A 143 -4.46 -23.54 -18.57
C PRO A 143 -5.69 -24.37 -18.95
N GLY A 144 -5.58 -25.29 -19.91
CA GLY A 144 -6.71 -26.00 -20.50
C GLY A 144 -7.33 -25.24 -21.66
N SER A 145 -8.59 -25.47 -21.92
CA SER A 145 -9.34 -24.74 -22.93
C SER A 145 -9.41 -23.26 -22.60
N ILE A 146 -9.15 -22.41 -23.60
CA ILE A 146 -9.21 -20.94 -23.46
C ILE A 146 -10.43 -20.33 -24.13
N GLY A 147 -11.28 -21.15 -24.79
CA GLY A 147 -12.50 -20.70 -25.44
C GLY A 147 -13.16 -21.79 -26.27
N GLN A 148 -14.18 -21.39 -27.00
CA GLN A 148 -14.95 -22.21 -27.96
C GLN A 148 -14.32 -22.10 -29.36
N CYS A 149 -14.59 -23.00 -30.24
CA CYS A 149 -14.02 -23.11 -31.58
C CYS A 149 -14.37 -21.90 -32.51
N ALA A 150 -14.98 -22.16 -33.65
CA ALA A 150 -15.27 -21.15 -34.68
C ALA A 150 -16.19 -20.02 -34.21
N THR A 151 -17.07 -20.27 -33.27
CA THR A 151 -17.95 -19.27 -32.64
C THR A 151 -17.64 -19.20 -31.13
N PRO A 152 -17.23 -18.06 -30.58
CA PRO A 152 -17.18 -16.68 -31.09
C PRO A 152 -15.87 -16.31 -31.81
N SER A 153 -14.98 -17.26 -32.13
CA SER A 153 -13.70 -17.05 -32.84
C SER A 153 -12.72 -16.11 -32.12
N ARG A 154 -12.85 -15.98 -30.81
CA ARG A 154 -11.99 -15.13 -29.95
C ARG A 154 -11.93 -15.66 -28.53
N VAL A 155 -10.89 -15.28 -27.80
CA VAL A 155 -10.81 -15.45 -26.35
C VAL A 155 -11.49 -14.26 -25.69
N PHE A 156 -12.39 -14.52 -24.75
CA PHE A 156 -13.09 -13.45 -24.03
C PHE A 156 -12.14 -12.66 -23.12
N LYS A 157 -12.48 -11.39 -22.91
CA LYS A 157 -11.78 -10.57 -21.89
C LYS A 157 -12.04 -11.16 -20.50
N GLY A 158 -11.01 -11.10 -19.65
CA GLY A 158 -11.12 -11.60 -18.27
C GLY A 158 -10.83 -13.10 -18.10
N VAL A 159 -10.53 -13.85 -19.17
CA VAL A 159 -10.10 -15.26 -19.05
C VAL A 159 -8.82 -15.35 -18.23
N ARG A 160 -8.81 -16.28 -17.29
CA ARG A 160 -7.68 -16.48 -16.35
C ARG A 160 -6.51 -17.17 -17.03
N LEU A 161 -5.55 -16.40 -17.48
CA LEU A 161 -4.35 -16.85 -18.18
C LEU A 161 -3.07 -16.56 -17.35
N PRO A 162 -1.92 -17.16 -17.71
CA PRO A 162 -0.64 -16.81 -17.09
C PRO A 162 -0.30 -15.35 -17.34
N GLY A 163 0.54 -14.77 -16.47
CA GLY A 163 0.95 -13.38 -16.60
C GLY A 163 1.64 -12.87 -15.35
N HIS A 164 1.84 -11.56 -15.31
CA HIS A 164 2.43 -10.90 -14.16
C HIS A 164 1.59 -11.13 -12.89
N MET A 165 2.28 -11.43 -11.79
CA MET A 165 1.67 -11.63 -10.47
C MET A 165 2.47 -10.87 -9.41
N GLY A 166 1.76 -10.22 -8.50
CA GLY A 166 2.36 -9.36 -7.48
C GLY A 166 2.66 -7.95 -8.00
N CYS A 167 3.30 -7.14 -7.19
CA CYS A 167 3.45 -5.69 -7.38
C CYS A 167 2.10 -4.96 -7.49
N ASP A 168 1.04 -5.57 -7.01
CA ASP A 168 -0.32 -5.01 -7.00
C ASP A 168 -0.53 -4.22 -5.71
N THR A 169 -1.34 -3.17 -5.80
CA THR A 169 -1.81 -2.45 -4.61
C THR A 169 -2.85 -3.30 -3.89
N VAL A 170 -2.54 -3.70 -2.66
CA VAL A 170 -3.41 -4.53 -1.82
C VAL A 170 -3.72 -3.80 -0.53
N THR A 171 -4.97 -3.86 -0.10
CA THR A 171 -5.41 -3.30 1.19
C THR A 171 -5.87 -4.44 2.10
N VAL A 172 -5.29 -4.51 3.29
CA VAL A 172 -5.78 -5.34 4.38
C VAL A 172 -6.58 -4.45 5.31
N LYS A 173 -7.85 -4.78 5.49
CA LYS A 173 -8.80 -3.97 6.25
C LYS A 173 -8.94 -4.44 7.69
N ASN A 174 -9.38 -3.52 8.55
CA ASN A 174 -9.75 -3.79 9.94
C ASN A 174 -8.64 -4.46 10.78
N LEU A 175 -7.38 -4.09 10.55
CA LEU A 175 -6.29 -4.56 11.39
C LEU A 175 -6.33 -3.83 12.74
N GLU A 176 -6.19 -4.59 13.82
CA GLU A 176 -6.15 -4.08 15.19
C GLU A 176 -4.84 -3.35 15.43
N VAL A 177 -4.92 -2.13 15.98
CA VAL A 177 -3.75 -1.37 16.44
C VAL A 177 -3.43 -1.83 17.86
N VAL A 178 -2.25 -2.40 18.05
CA VAL A 178 -1.86 -2.94 19.35
C VAL A 178 -1.19 -1.86 20.20
N ARG A 179 -0.33 -1.05 19.57
CA ARG A 179 0.40 0.03 20.25
C ARG A 179 0.79 1.12 19.26
N VAL A 180 0.69 2.36 19.71
CA VAL A 180 1.23 3.54 19.03
C VAL A 180 2.29 4.16 19.93
N ASP A 181 3.47 4.40 19.38
CA ASP A 181 4.58 5.06 20.07
C ASP A 181 4.88 6.36 19.33
N ALA A 182 4.48 7.47 19.93
CA ALA A 182 4.63 8.79 19.33
C ALA A 182 6.09 9.28 19.38
N GLU A 183 6.89 8.84 20.36
CA GLU A 183 8.28 9.26 20.48
C GLU A 183 9.16 8.63 19.40
N GLN A 184 8.93 7.36 19.11
CA GLN A 184 9.66 6.61 18.08
C GLN A 184 8.96 6.63 16.71
N ASN A 185 7.82 7.27 16.58
CA ASN A 185 7.01 7.30 15.36
C ASN A 185 6.61 5.89 14.87
N LEU A 186 6.23 5.01 15.80
CA LEU A 186 5.88 3.62 15.52
C LEU A 186 4.38 3.37 15.65
N ILE A 187 3.88 2.56 14.72
CA ILE A 187 2.55 1.94 14.80
C ILE A 187 2.74 0.43 14.73
N LEU A 188 2.30 -0.28 15.77
CA LEU A 188 2.29 -1.74 15.82
C LEU A 188 0.90 -2.25 15.49
N VAL A 189 0.78 -2.98 14.39
CA VAL A 189 -0.49 -3.50 13.88
C VAL A 189 -0.46 -5.02 13.97
N LYS A 190 -1.55 -5.61 14.50
CA LYS A 190 -1.70 -7.06 14.62
C LYS A 190 -1.78 -7.73 13.26
N GLY A 191 -0.91 -8.73 13.03
CA GLY A 191 -0.91 -9.54 11.83
C GLY A 191 -0.04 -9.01 10.70
N ALA A 192 -0.28 -9.51 9.50
CA ALA A 192 0.52 -9.25 8.32
C ALA A 192 0.06 -8.02 7.54
N VAL A 193 1.03 -7.28 7.00
CA VAL A 193 0.81 -6.09 6.17
C VAL A 193 1.39 -6.34 4.77
N PRO A 194 0.77 -5.84 3.70
CA PRO A 194 1.26 -6.03 2.34
C PRO A 194 2.70 -5.53 2.13
N GLY A 195 3.40 -6.18 1.21
CA GLY A 195 4.74 -5.77 0.79
C GLY A 195 5.89 -6.40 1.57
N GLY A 196 7.10 -6.06 1.14
CA GLY A 196 8.36 -6.49 1.74
C GLY A 196 8.83 -5.56 2.85
N LYS A 197 9.94 -5.94 3.50
CA LYS A 197 10.67 -5.05 4.40
C LYS A 197 11.08 -3.77 3.65
N ASN A 198 10.99 -2.65 4.32
CA ASN A 198 11.23 -1.31 3.76
C ASN A 198 10.20 -0.84 2.71
N GLY A 199 9.13 -1.60 2.46
CA GLY A 199 8.03 -1.15 1.62
C GLY A 199 7.23 -0.02 2.26
N ILE A 200 6.74 0.89 1.41
CA ILE A 200 5.87 1.98 1.84
C ILE A 200 4.45 1.46 1.98
N VAL A 201 3.80 1.82 3.06
CA VAL A 201 2.40 1.50 3.34
C VAL A 201 1.64 2.75 3.74
N ARG A 202 0.38 2.79 3.36
CA ARG A 202 -0.59 3.78 3.83
C ARG A 202 -1.41 3.16 4.94
N VAL A 203 -1.42 3.77 6.09
CA VAL A 203 -2.27 3.42 7.23
C VAL A 203 -3.41 4.41 7.28
N ARG A 204 -4.64 3.93 7.22
CA ARG A 204 -5.87 4.74 7.27
C ARG A 204 -6.73 4.27 8.43
N MET A 205 -7.33 5.21 9.15
CA MET A 205 -8.33 4.91 10.17
C MET A 205 -9.52 4.19 9.51
N ALA A 206 -10.00 3.10 10.13
CA ALA A 206 -11.09 2.27 9.59
C ALA A 206 -12.46 2.88 9.91
#